data_05447ce5d80a6777d1e252629de330b0
#
_entry.id   05447ce5d80a6777d1e252629de330b0
#
_cell.length_a   1.000
_cell.length_b   1.000
_cell.length_c   1.000
_cell.angle_alpha   90.00
_cell.angle_beta   90.00
_cell.angle_gamma   90.00
#
_symmetry.space_group_name_H-M   'P 1'
#
loop_
_entity.id
_entity.type
_entity.pdbx_description
1 polymer ?
#
loop_
_entity_poly.entity_id
_entity_poly.type
_entity_poly.pdbx_seq_one_letter_code
_entity_poly.pdbx_strand_id
1 'polypeptide(L)'
;MGRVGTDVSQAVLNLTVEAAPNPWQGDLSLRNDGNAGSGEWRALGVTLKNDLLAPGDTLLMVGELDADQQAELGATISSISYTAPLSEQLKFTGSFGYSRRNLVEADGALRNLTTRQFQGYGQLEWVFKDSSRERWSAFAGISGNRNDSFLSGKSFSSTGPGGWNQTGYARIGASYGANQGRFSWNASVYGLQGMPSFSSDVQLQELSLLGIHPGDSRALGGSLNLNWFLSSTLQLSLRGSGQVAFNELTSDMGFTLGSDTGLKGLPGTYVSGDSGYLWTTELTWTFWTNRKMALQLAPFLGAGGVSSQRSLGDFSDTVGSGGLLLRWLANRNWNVELGWISPFDVEQMPYWEDWLLGSGVYTKLQYRF
;
A
#
# COMPACT_ATOMS: atom_id res chain seq x y z
N MET A 1 -25.06 -17.91 -28.43
CA MET A 1 -24.34 -18.84 -29.32
C MET A 1 -25.23 -19.16 -30.49
N GLY A 2 -24.79 -18.83 -31.72
CA GLY A 2 -25.47 -19.16 -32.94
C GLY A 2 -24.67 -20.25 -33.68
N ARG A 3 -25.36 -21.22 -34.27
CA ARG A 3 -24.74 -22.18 -35.19
C ARG A 3 -24.67 -21.55 -36.59
N VAL A 4 -23.50 -21.55 -37.19
CA VAL A 4 -23.31 -21.11 -38.58
C VAL A 4 -22.75 -22.29 -39.35
N GLY A 5 -23.50 -22.75 -40.37
CA GLY A 5 -23.12 -23.88 -41.22
C GLY A 5 -23.79 -25.21 -40.88
N THR A 6 -23.58 -26.22 -41.71
CA THR A 6 -24.15 -27.56 -41.58
C THR A 6 -23.34 -28.53 -40.73
N ASP A 7 -22.17 -28.09 -40.22
CA ASP A 7 -21.32 -28.91 -39.38
C ASP A 7 -21.74 -28.79 -37.90
N VAL A 8 -22.22 -29.89 -37.34
CA VAL A 8 -22.77 -29.99 -35.99
C VAL A 8 -21.66 -29.87 -34.91
N SER A 9 -20.39 -30.02 -35.29
CA SER A 9 -19.23 -29.95 -34.41
C SER A 9 -18.66 -28.54 -34.25
N GLN A 10 -19.09 -27.56 -35.05
CA GLN A 10 -18.59 -26.19 -35.00
C GLN A 10 -19.57 -25.25 -34.26
N ALA A 11 -19.07 -24.57 -33.24
CA ALA A 11 -19.76 -23.48 -32.58
C ALA A 11 -19.04 -22.16 -32.90
N VAL A 12 -19.77 -21.17 -33.40
CA VAL A 12 -19.25 -19.82 -33.62
C VAL A 12 -19.60 -18.96 -32.41
N LEU A 13 -18.58 -18.43 -31.73
CA LEU A 13 -18.71 -17.44 -30.70
C LEU A 13 -18.48 -16.05 -31.32
N ASN A 14 -19.55 -15.29 -31.50
CA ASN A 14 -19.44 -13.88 -31.89
C ASN A 14 -19.18 -13.04 -30.64
N LEU A 15 -18.00 -12.43 -30.56
CA LEU A 15 -17.63 -11.46 -29.53
C LEU A 15 -17.82 -10.06 -30.09
N THR A 16 -18.74 -9.31 -29.54
CA THR A 16 -18.85 -7.87 -29.79
C THR A 16 -18.13 -7.13 -28.67
N VAL A 17 -17.11 -6.39 -29.02
CA VAL A 17 -16.37 -5.54 -28.07
C VAL A 17 -16.97 -4.14 -28.20
N GLU A 18 -17.60 -3.68 -27.13
CA GLU A 18 -18.10 -2.32 -27.03
C GLU A 18 -17.18 -1.52 -26.09
N ALA A 19 -16.94 -0.25 -26.44
CA ALA A 19 -16.21 0.65 -25.55
C ALA A 19 -17.00 0.83 -24.24
N ALA A 20 -16.30 0.80 -23.12
CA ALA A 20 -16.92 1.06 -21.84
C ALA A 20 -17.57 2.46 -21.83
N PRO A 21 -18.81 2.62 -21.35
CA PRO A 21 -19.50 3.91 -21.32
C PRO A 21 -18.77 4.95 -20.46
N ASN A 22 -18.04 4.51 -19.44
CA ASN A 22 -17.12 5.34 -18.65
C ASN A 22 -15.70 4.75 -18.72
N PRO A 23 -14.79 5.39 -19.45
CA PRO A 23 -13.41 4.91 -19.56
C PRO A 23 -12.58 5.16 -18.28
N TRP A 24 -13.07 5.99 -17.37
CA TRP A 24 -12.47 6.26 -16.07
C TRP A 24 -13.18 5.42 -15.00
N GLN A 25 -12.38 4.76 -14.19
CA GLN A 25 -12.84 3.98 -13.04
C GLN A 25 -12.10 4.46 -11.81
N GLY A 26 -12.76 4.42 -10.68
CA GLY A 26 -12.08 4.82 -9.47
C GLY A 26 -12.97 4.77 -8.25
N ASP A 27 -12.40 5.22 -7.16
CA ASP A 27 -13.13 5.38 -5.91
C ASP A 27 -12.66 6.62 -5.13
N LEU A 28 -13.59 7.14 -4.34
CA LEU A 28 -13.35 8.15 -3.33
C LEU A 28 -13.71 7.54 -1.98
N SER A 29 -12.85 7.69 -0.99
CA SER A 29 -13.13 7.19 0.35
C SER A 29 -12.74 8.19 1.43
N LEU A 30 -13.51 8.20 2.50
CA LEU A 30 -13.24 8.91 3.75
C LEU A 30 -13.12 7.88 4.85
N ARG A 31 -12.04 7.94 5.64
CA ARG A 31 -11.72 6.99 6.71
C ARG A 31 -11.19 7.75 7.92
N ASN A 32 -11.24 7.13 9.10
CA ASN A 32 -10.65 7.67 10.32
C ASN A 32 -9.39 6.90 10.78
N ASP A 33 -8.59 6.42 9.84
CA ASP A 33 -7.30 5.77 10.06
C ASP A 33 -6.14 6.55 9.43
N GLY A 34 -6.13 7.87 9.61
CA GLY A 34 -5.11 8.77 9.12
C GLY A 34 -3.72 8.52 9.72
N ASN A 35 -2.79 9.42 9.50
CA ASN A 35 -1.43 9.28 10.00
C ASN A 35 -1.25 10.05 11.31
N ALA A 36 -0.62 9.42 12.30
CA ALA A 36 -0.32 10.04 13.58
C ALA A 36 0.42 11.37 13.40
N GLY A 37 -0.09 12.41 14.05
CA GLY A 37 0.40 13.78 13.95
C GLY A 37 -0.08 14.55 12.71
N SER A 38 -0.58 13.89 11.67
CA SER A 38 -1.14 14.53 10.48
C SER A 38 -2.68 14.59 10.49
N GLY A 39 -3.31 13.87 11.39
CA GLY A 39 -4.75 13.89 11.62
C GLY A 39 -5.43 12.55 11.41
N GLU A 40 -6.56 12.39 12.12
CA GLU A 40 -7.37 11.17 12.13
C GLU A 40 -8.05 10.90 10.78
N TRP A 41 -8.56 11.97 10.16
CA TRP A 41 -9.41 11.83 8.98
C TRP A 41 -8.60 11.80 7.69
N ARG A 42 -8.84 10.80 6.89
CA ARG A 42 -8.17 10.57 5.61
C ARG A 42 -9.19 10.52 4.48
N ALA A 43 -9.06 11.43 3.52
CA ALA A 43 -9.76 11.39 2.25
C ALA A 43 -8.82 10.84 1.17
N LEU A 44 -9.20 9.74 0.53
CA LEU A 44 -8.42 9.06 -0.50
C LEU A 44 -9.21 9.00 -1.79
N GLY A 45 -8.61 9.45 -2.90
CA GLY A 45 -9.12 9.30 -4.25
C GLY A 45 -8.18 8.42 -5.08
N VAL A 46 -8.75 7.42 -5.74
CA VAL A 46 -8.02 6.56 -6.68
C VAL A 46 -8.74 6.60 -8.00
N THR A 47 -8.01 6.84 -9.09
CA THR A 47 -8.59 6.87 -10.43
C THR A 47 -7.71 6.06 -11.38
N LEU A 48 -8.35 5.24 -12.19
CA LEU A 48 -7.71 4.35 -13.14
C LEU A 48 -8.30 4.60 -14.54
N LYS A 49 -7.43 4.65 -15.53
CA LYS A 49 -7.77 4.73 -16.94
C LYS A 49 -6.99 3.66 -17.71
N ASN A 50 -7.72 2.76 -18.33
CA ASN A 50 -7.12 1.80 -19.26
C ASN A 50 -7.14 2.36 -20.68
N ASP A 51 -6.23 1.87 -21.52
CA ASP A 51 -6.12 2.24 -22.94
C ASP A 51 -6.04 3.76 -23.13
N LEU A 52 -5.12 4.42 -22.42
CA LEU A 52 -4.95 5.88 -22.47
C LEU A 52 -4.20 6.32 -23.74
N LEU A 53 -3.03 5.73 -23.99
CA LEU A 53 -2.15 6.04 -25.13
C LEU A 53 -2.01 4.87 -26.09
N ALA A 54 -2.08 3.65 -25.59
CA ALA A 54 -1.96 2.43 -26.37
C ALA A 54 -2.84 1.32 -25.79
N PRO A 55 -3.31 0.36 -26.61
CA PRO A 55 -4.07 -0.78 -26.13
C PRO A 55 -3.31 -1.55 -25.04
N GLY A 56 -3.99 -1.79 -23.91
CA GLY A 56 -3.43 -2.53 -22.76
C GLY A 56 -2.55 -1.72 -21.83
N ASP A 57 -2.39 -0.42 -22.04
CA ASP A 57 -1.75 0.45 -21.05
C ASP A 57 -2.73 0.82 -19.92
N THR A 58 -2.17 1.30 -18.81
CA THR A 58 -2.96 1.71 -17.65
C THR A 58 -2.33 2.92 -16.98
N LEU A 59 -3.11 3.96 -16.78
CA LEU A 59 -2.79 5.10 -15.92
C LEU A 59 -3.52 4.95 -14.59
N LEU A 60 -2.78 5.03 -13.50
CA LEU A 60 -3.31 5.08 -12.13
C LEU A 60 -2.91 6.43 -11.49
N MET A 61 -3.88 7.11 -10.90
CA MET A 61 -3.66 8.32 -10.11
C MET A 61 -4.22 8.10 -8.71
N VAL A 62 -3.47 8.54 -7.70
CA VAL A 62 -3.86 8.47 -6.30
C VAL A 62 -3.65 9.84 -5.68
N GLY A 63 -4.64 10.31 -4.92
CA GLY A 63 -4.57 11.53 -4.12
C GLY A 63 -5.09 11.26 -2.71
N GLU A 64 -4.38 11.73 -1.69
CA GLU A 64 -4.73 11.56 -0.29
C GLU A 64 -4.56 12.87 0.46
N LEU A 65 -5.50 13.15 1.35
CA LEU A 65 -5.50 14.29 2.25
C LEU A 65 -5.80 13.80 3.66
N ASP A 66 -4.93 14.11 4.62
CA ASP A 66 -5.19 13.86 6.04
C ASP A 66 -5.51 15.19 6.74
N ALA A 67 -6.46 15.17 7.65
CA ALA A 67 -6.86 16.33 8.43
C ALA A 67 -7.13 15.93 9.89
N ASP A 68 -6.85 16.85 10.80
CA ASP A 68 -7.21 16.73 12.20
C ASP A 68 -8.69 17.10 12.45
N GLN A 69 -9.14 16.97 13.69
CA GLN A 69 -10.50 17.33 14.11
C GLN A 69 -10.79 18.85 14.01
N GLN A 70 -9.76 19.68 13.96
CA GLN A 70 -9.86 21.14 13.77
C GLN A 70 -9.89 21.53 12.30
N ALA A 71 -9.96 20.55 11.40
CA ALA A 71 -9.93 20.69 9.94
C ALA A 71 -8.62 21.33 9.42
N GLU A 72 -7.52 21.18 10.15
CA GLU A 72 -6.19 21.53 9.68
C GLU A 72 -5.65 20.40 8.79
N LEU A 73 -5.07 20.77 7.64
CA LEU A 73 -4.54 19.81 6.69
C LEU A 73 -3.15 19.33 7.12
N GLY A 74 -3.06 18.09 7.60
CA GLY A 74 -1.83 17.48 8.06
C GLY A 74 -1.02 16.80 6.96
N ALA A 75 -1.68 16.15 5.99
CA ALA A 75 -0.98 15.52 4.88
C ALA A 75 -1.62 15.82 3.53
N THR A 76 -0.78 15.89 2.52
CA THR A 76 -1.17 15.89 1.11
C THR A 76 -0.25 14.92 0.38
N ILE A 77 -0.81 13.87 -0.20
CA ILE A 77 -0.07 12.85 -0.93
C ILE A 77 -0.67 12.73 -2.33
N SER A 78 0.17 12.67 -3.34
CA SER A 78 -0.28 12.43 -4.71
C SER A 78 0.70 11.49 -5.40
N SER A 79 0.19 10.59 -6.22
CA SER A 79 1.02 9.75 -7.07
C SER A 79 0.36 9.50 -8.40
N ILE A 80 1.20 9.30 -9.40
CA ILE A 80 0.81 8.90 -10.74
C ILE A 80 1.67 7.70 -11.14
N SER A 81 1.05 6.68 -11.71
CA SER A 81 1.71 5.49 -12.21
C SER A 81 1.19 5.16 -13.60
N TYR A 82 2.10 4.89 -14.52
CA TYR A 82 1.75 4.49 -15.88
C TYR A 82 2.41 3.16 -16.20
N THR A 83 1.59 2.20 -16.63
CA THR A 83 2.03 0.88 -17.06
C THR A 83 1.81 0.75 -18.55
N ALA A 84 2.88 0.51 -19.32
CA ALA A 84 2.86 0.29 -20.75
C ALA A 84 3.24 -1.14 -21.09
N PRO A 85 2.48 -1.85 -21.95
CA PRO A 85 2.92 -3.09 -22.55
C PRO A 85 4.01 -2.77 -23.60
N LEU A 86 5.23 -3.27 -23.40
CA LEU A 86 6.30 -3.17 -24.40
C LEU A 86 6.24 -4.32 -25.42
N SER A 87 5.69 -5.44 -24.99
CA SER A 87 5.36 -6.60 -25.82
C SER A 87 4.24 -7.42 -25.15
N GLU A 88 3.83 -8.55 -25.75
CA GLU A 88 2.86 -9.46 -25.14
C GLU A 88 3.32 -9.99 -23.75
N GLN A 89 4.63 -10.11 -23.55
CA GLN A 89 5.20 -10.65 -22.31
C GLN A 89 5.87 -9.61 -21.44
N LEU A 90 6.26 -8.45 -21.98
CA LEU A 90 7.06 -7.45 -21.26
C LEU A 90 6.24 -6.19 -21.00
N LYS A 91 6.20 -5.76 -19.76
CA LYS A 91 5.55 -4.51 -19.31
C LYS A 91 6.55 -3.62 -18.64
N PHE A 92 6.41 -2.32 -18.85
CA PHE A 92 7.11 -1.29 -18.10
C PHE A 92 6.12 -0.54 -17.22
N THR A 93 6.47 -0.33 -15.96
CA THR A 93 5.72 0.55 -15.04
C THR A 93 6.64 1.65 -14.57
N GLY A 94 6.23 2.90 -14.77
CA GLY A 94 6.86 4.07 -14.20
C GLY A 94 5.91 4.77 -13.24
N SER A 95 6.39 5.22 -12.08
CA SER A 95 5.58 5.98 -11.14
C SER A 95 6.36 7.15 -10.54
N PHE A 96 5.61 8.19 -10.17
CA PHE A 96 6.11 9.34 -9.46
C PHE A 96 5.13 9.70 -8.36
N GLY A 97 5.66 9.97 -7.16
CA GLY A 97 4.89 10.37 -5.99
C GLY A 97 5.45 11.64 -5.36
N TYR A 98 4.57 12.43 -4.81
CA TYR A 98 4.86 13.57 -3.96
C TYR A 98 4.05 13.49 -2.68
N SER A 99 4.69 13.72 -1.54
CA SER A 99 3.99 13.89 -0.28
C SER A 99 4.52 15.11 0.48
N ARG A 100 3.61 15.78 1.15
CA ARG A 100 3.88 16.81 2.15
C ARG A 100 3.12 16.46 3.40
N ARG A 101 3.79 16.39 4.52
CA ARG A 101 3.19 16.15 5.83
C ARG A 101 3.55 17.29 6.77
N ASN A 102 2.55 17.81 7.47
CA ASN A 102 2.69 18.79 8.53
C ASN A 102 2.29 18.11 9.83
N LEU A 103 3.02 18.34 10.89
CA LEU A 103 2.67 17.84 12.20
C LEU A 103 1.68 18.84 12.85
N VAL A 104 0.38 18.59 12.68
CA VAL A 104 -0.71 19.48 13.13
C VAL A 104 -1.21 19.18 14.53
N GLU A 105 -1.07 17.92 14.98
CA GLU A 105 -1.55 17.46 16.29
C GLU A 105 -0.49 17.57 17.40
N ALA A 106 0.71 18.08 17.10
CA ALA A 106 1.77 18.26 18.09
C ALA A 106 1.66 19.61 18.80
N ASP A 107 2.18 19.65 20.03
CA ASP A 107 2.29 20.87 20.80
C ASP A 107 3.62 21.59 20.61
N GLY A 108 3.61 22.90 20.85
CA GLY A 108 4.81 23.72 20.86
C GLY A 108 5.55 23.81 19.53
N ALA A 109 6.88 23.72 19.57
CA ALA A 109 7.73 23.91 18.40
C ALA A 109 7.56 22.81 17.32
N LEU A 110 7.16 21.61 17.71
CA LEU A 110 7.00 20.47 16.80
C LEU A 110 5.82 20.64 15.85
N ARG A 111 4.79 21.43 16.22
CA ARG A 111 3.66 21.74 15.32
C ARG A 111 4.09 22.37 14.00
N ASN A 112 5.28 22.96 13.93
CA ASN A 112 5.82 23.57 12.73
C ASN A 112 6.75 22.62 11.94
N LEU A 113 6.76 21.34 12.26
CA LEU A 113 7.52 20.35 11.51
C LEU A 113 6.76 20.01 10.23
N THR A 114 7.43 20.20 9.09
CA THR A 114 6.93 19.83 7.77
C THR A 114 7.93 18.90 7.10
N THR A 115 7.47 17.80 6.56
CA THR A 115 8.29 16.93 5.71
C THR A 115 7.77 16.97 4.26
N ARG A 116 8.68 16.91 3.30
CA ARG A 116 8.39 16.80 1.87
C ARG A 116 9.14 15.62 1.30
N GLN A 117 8.49 14.86 0.45
CA GLN A 117 9.09 13.69 -0.17
C GLN A 117 8.71 13.62 -1.64
N PHE A 118 9.69 13.30 -2.46
CA PHE A 118 9.51 12.90 -3.85
C PHE A 118 9.99 11.47 -4.01
N GLN A 119 9.20 10.65 -4.68
CA GLN A 119 9.55 9.26 -4.95
C GLN A 119 9.37 8.97 -6.44
N GLY A 120 10.38 8.36 -7.03
CA GLY A 120 10.33 7.84 -8.40
C GLY A 120 10.55 6.33 -8.40
N TYR A 121 9.87 5.63 -9.28
CA TYR A 121 9.98 4.18 -9.43
C TYR A 121 9.87 3.79 -10.90
N GLY A 122 10.72 2.87 -11.34
CA GLY A 122 10.65 2.26 -12.65
C GLY A 122 10.85 0.75 -12.56
N GLN A 123 9.99 -0.05 -13.21
CA GLN A 123 10.06 -1.50 -13.20
C GLN A 123 9.76 -2.09 -14.57
N LEU A 124 10.52 -3.11 -14.93
CA LEU A 124 10.19 -4.04 -16.00
C LEU A 124 9.62 -5.33 -15.38
N GLU A 125 8.52 -5.82 -15.92
CA GLU A 125 7.91 -7.10 -15.57
C GLU A 125 7.86 -7.97 -16.82
N TRP A 126 8.43 -9.15 -16.75
CA TRP A 126 8.34 -10.18 -17.78
C TRP A 126 7.39 -11.30 -17.31
N VAL A 127 6.28 -11.43 -18.05
CA VAL A 127 5.25 -12.47 -17.82
C VAL A 127 5.56 -13.62 -18.76
N PHE A 128 6.12 -14.71 -18.24
CA PHE A 128 6.53 -15.87 -19.03
C PHE A 128 5.47 -16.97 -19.08
N LYS A 129 4.44 -16.89 -18.23
CA LYS A 129 3.24 -17.72 -18.30
C LYS A 129 2.02 -16.92 -17.85
N ASP A 130 0.99 -16.88 -18.68
CA ASP A 130 -0.30 -16.27 -18.36
C ASP A 130 -1.42 -17.17 -18.87
N SER A 131 -2.24 -17.66 -17.97
CA SER A 131 -3.39 -18.50 -18.27
C SER A 131 -4.54 -18.17 -17.32
N SER A 132 -5.73 -18.66 -17.60
CA SER A 132 -6.89 -18.49 -16.71
C SER A 132 -6.71 -19.10 -15.32
N ARG A 133 -5.75 -20.01 -15.13
CA ARG A 133 -5.50 -20.71 -13.88
C ARG A 133 -4.27 -20.24 -13.15
N GLU A 134 -3.24 -19.79 -13.86
CA GLU A 134 -1.97 -19.40 -13.25
C GLU A 134 -1.24 -18.35 -14.07
N ARG A 135 -0.50 -17.51 -13.37
CA ARG A 135 0.39 -16.50 -13.92
C ARG A 135 1.74 -16.55 -13.23
N TRP A 136 2.81 -16.52 -14.03
CA TRP A 136 4.18 -16.43 -13.56
C TRP A 136 4.83 -15.19 -14.15
N SER A 137 5.48 -14.39 -13.32
CA SER A 137 6.27 -13.27 -13.81
C SER A 137 7.56 -13.08 -12.99
N ALA A 138 8.53 -12.45 -13.62
CA ALA A 138 9.73 -11.94 -12.99
C ALA A 138 9.79 -10.43 -13.21
N PHE A 139 10.38 -9.71 -12.28
CA PHE A 139 10.49 -8.26 -12.37
C PHE A 139 11.83 -7.74 -11.88
N ALA A 140 12.25 -6.62 -12.44
CA ALA A 140 13.37 -5.84 -11.97
C ALA A 140 13.03 -4.35 -12.03
N GLY A 141 13.42 -3.60 -11.01
CA GLY A 141 13.10 -2.18 -10.92
C GLY A 141 14.09 -1.41 -10.09
N ILE A 142 13.96 -0.09 -10.17
CA ILE A 142 14.76 0.88 -9.42
C ILE A 142 13.80 1.86 -8.77
N SER A 143 14.05 2.18 -7.49
CA SER A 143 13.36 3.22 -6.75
C SER A 143 14.35 4.29 -6.31
N GLY A 144 13.95 5.55 -6.42
CA GLY A 144 14.67 6.67 -5.86
C GLY A 144 13.74 7.52 -5.01
N ASN A 145 14.24 7.98 -3.89
CA ASN A 145 13.54 8.81 -2.93
C ASN A 145 14.35 10.06 -2.61
N ARG A 146 13.66 11.19 -2.50
CA ARG A 146 14.23 12.45 -2.04
C ARG A 146 13.30 13.07 -1.03
N ASN A 147 13.80 13.30 0.19
CA ASN A 147 13.03 13.89 1.26
C ASN A 147 13.76 15.05 1.94
N ASP A 148 13.00 15.94 2.57
CA ASP A 148 13.51 17.01 3.39
C ASP A 148 12.53 17.31 4.53
N SER A 149 13.07 17.78 5.65
CA SER A 149 12.31 18.17 6.83
C SER A 149 12.60 19.63 7.18
N PHE A 150 11.54 20.35 7.50
CA PHE A 150 11.59 21.76 7.88
C PHE A 150 10.99 21.94 9.28
N LEU A 151 11.68 22.64 10.15
CA LEU A 151 11.15 23.08 11.42
C LEU A 151 11.01 24.61 11.39
N SER A 152 9.78 25.11 11.54
CA SER A 152 9.48 26.54 11.43
C SER A 152 10.02 27.18 10.13
N GLY A 153 9.93 26.45 9.02
CA GLY A 153 10.37 26.91 7.69
C GLY A 153 11.87 26.84 7.43
N LYS A 154 12.68 26.43 8.43
CA LYS A 154 14.12 26.20 8.25
C LYS A 154 14.39 24.74 8.04
N SER A 155 15.31 24.39 7.13
CA SER A 155 15.71 22.99 6.93
C SER A 155 16.22 22.41 8.24
N PHE A 156 15.66 21.26 8.61
CA PHE A 156 15.98 20.51 9.83
C PHE A 156 16.82 19.26 9.52
N SER A 157 16.98 18.93 8.24
CA SER A 157 17.81 17.81 7.83
C SER A 157 19.28 18.16 8.00
N SER A 158 20.02 17.34 8.72
CA SER A 158 21.47 17.48 8.89
C SER A 158 22.27 17.04 7.69
N THR A 159 21.64 16.37 6.72
CA THR A 159 22.32 15.65 5.66
C THR A 159 22.31 16.41 4.34
N GLY A 160 23.50 16.87 3.93
CA GLY A 160 23.80 17.41 2.60
C GLY A 160 23.46 18.87 2.34
N PRO A 161 24.01 19.44 1.27
CA PRO A 161 23.77 20.82 0.86
C PRO A 161 22.31 21.02 0.51
N GLY A 162 21.64 21.97 1.18
CA GLY A 162 20.23 22.28 0.97
C GLY A 162 19.23 21.41 1.72
N GLY A 163 19.70 20.52 2.63
CA GLY A 163 18.82 19.76 3.53
C GLY A 163 18.09 18.57 2.93
N TRP A 164 18.38 18.17 1.70
CA TRP A 164 17.75 17.05 1.03
C TRP A 164 18.47 15.74 1.27
N ASN A 165 17.72 14.73 1.74
CA ASN A 165 18.15 13.35 1.78
C ASN A 165 17.73 12.63 0.51
N GLN A 166 18.67 11.96 -0.15
CA GLN A 166 18.40 11.17 -1.35
C GLN A 166 18.90 9.76 -1.15
N THR A 167 18.03 8.79 -1.35
CA THR A 167 18.33 7.37 -1.28
C THR A 167 17.67 6.65 -2.45
N GLY A 168 18.12 5.44 -2.73
CA GLY A 168 17.53 4.62 -3.75
C GLY A 168 18.00 3.19 -3.67
N TYR A 169 17.25 2.30 -4.29
CA TYR A 169 17.54 0.88 -4.31
C TYR A 169 17.09 0.23 -5.62
N ALA A 170 17.75 -0.86 -5.95
CA ALA A 170 17.29 -1.80 -6.96
C ALA A 170 16.47 -2.92 -6.32
N ARG A 171 15.48 -3.42 -7.05
CA ARG A 171 14.62 -4.53 -6.66
C ARG A 171 14.56 -5.55 -7.78
N ILE A 172 14.72 -6.83 -7.45
CA ILE A 172 14.54 -7.95 -8.38
C ILE A 172 13.68 -9.02 -7.71
N GLY A 173 12.80 -9.65 -8.45
CA GLY A 173 11.95 -10.68 -7.86
C GLY A 173 11.14 -11.45 -8.87
N ALA A 174 10.31 -12.34 -8.33
CA ALA A 174 9.36 -13.14 -9.07
C ALA A 174 8.00 -13.15 -8.36
N SER A 175 6.94 -13.34 -9.13
CA SER A 175 5.60 -13.53 -8.60
C SER A 175 4.89 -14.69 -9.26
N TYR A 176 4.02 -15.31 -8.48
CA TYR A 176 3.16 -16.40 -8.91
C TYR A 176 1.73 -16.12 -8.45
N GLY A 177 0.77 -16.27 -9.34
CA GLY A 177 -0.65 -16.21 -9.04
C GLY A 177 -1.35 -17.47 -9.51
N ALA A 178 -2.31 -17.98 -8.73
CA ALA A 178 -3.14 -19.11 -9.09
C ALA A 178 -4.62 -18.82 -8.79
N ASN A 179 -5.48 -19.28 -9.69
CA ASN A 179 -6.93 -19.21 -9.55
C ASN A 179 -7.54 -20.60 -9.83
N GLN A 180 -8.08 -21.21 -8.79
CA GLN A 180 -8.70 -22.54 -8.84
C GLN A 180 -10.21 -22.46 -8.54
N GLY A 181 -10.88 -21.44 -9.06
CA GLY A 181 -12.31 -21.20 -8.87
C GLY A 181 -12.66 -20.64 -7.48
N ARG A 182 -12.84 -21.49 -6.48
CA ARG A 182 -13.14 -21.04 -5.12
C ARG A 182 -11.91 -20.58 -4.33
N PHE A 183 -10.74 -20.87 -4.81
CA PHE A 183 -9.48 -20.59 -4.15
C PHE A 183 -8.56 -19.83 -5.09
N SER A 184 -8.15 -18.64 -4.70
CA SER A 184 -7.17 -17.86 -5.43
C SER A 184 -6.09 -17.35 -4.49
N TRP A 185 -4.86 -17.35 -4.97
CA TRP A 185 -3.74 -16.82 -4.21
C TRP A 185 -2.66 -16.24 -5.12
N ASN A 186 -1.92 -15.30 -4.59
CA ASN A 186 -0.71 -14.81 -5.21
C ASN A 186 0.42 -14.73 -4.18
N ALA A 187 1.63 -14.98 -4.62
CA ALA A 187 2.83 -14.86 -3.83
C ALA A 187 3.89 -14.10 -4.62
N SER A 188 4.73 -13.36 -3.93
CA SER A 188 5.92 -12.75 -4.50
C SER A 188 7.13 -12.92 -3.58
N VAL A 189 8.31 -13.01 -4.18
CA VAL A 189 9.59 -12.96 -3.47
C VAL A 189 10.48 -11.95 -4.18
N TYR A 190 11.24 -11.17 -3.42
CA TYR A 190 12.11 -10.15 -3.98
C TYR A 190 13.34 -9.90 -3.13
N GLY A 191 14.43 -9.53 -3.80
CA GLY A 191 15.63 -8.98 -3.17
C GLY A 191 15.69 -7.47 -3.38
N LEU A 192 16.21 -6.77 -2.39
CA LEU A 192 16.52 -5.35 -2.41
C LEU A 192 18.03 -5.14 -2.28
N GLN A 193 18.57 -4.18 -3.03
CA GLN A 193 19.95 -3.73 -2.97
C GLN A 193 19.99 -2.22 -2.99
N GLY A 194 20.50 -1.60 -1.93
CA GLY A 194 20.70 -0.15 -1.86
C GLY A 194 21.71 0.34 -2.88
N MET A 195 21.50 1.54 -3.40
CA MET A 195 22.28 2.15 -4.47
C MET A 195 22.91 3.47 -3.99
N PRO A 196 24.22 3.49 -3.66
CA PRO A 196 24.90 4.71 -3.19
C PRO A 196 24.93 5.84 -4.23
N SER A 197 24.77 5.51 -5.52
CA SER A 197 24.74 6.51 -6.61
C SER A 197 23.57 7.51 -6.52
N PHE A 198 22.56 7.25 -5.72
CA PHE A 198 21.45 8.19 -5.46
C PHE A 198 21.83 9.25 -4.42
N SER A 199 22.80 8.97 -3.54
CA SER A 199 23.19 9.86 -2.44
C SER A 199 24.41 10.70 -2.82
N SER A 200 24.52 11.92 -2.27
CA SER A 200 25.74 12.73 -2.37
C SER A 200 26.83 12.19 -1.44
N ASP A 201 28.09 12.52 -1.72
CA ASP A 201 29.24 12.11 -0.89
C ASP A 201 29.08 12.58 0.56
N VAL A 202 28.57 13.81 0.78
CA VAL A 202 28.31 14.35 2.11
C VAL A 202 27.26 13.50 2.83
N GLN A 203 26.18 13.14 2.16
CA GLN A 203 25.14 12.29 2.72
C GLN A 203 25.63 10.87 3.02
N LEU A 204 26.48 10.30 2.16
CA LEU A 204 27.08 8.99 2.40
C LEU A 204 27.96 9.02 3.66
N GLN A 205 28.70 10.10 3.90
CA GLN A 205 29.47 10.28 5.13
C GLN A 205 28.55 10.36 6.37
N GLU A 206 27.50 11.17 6.32
CA GLU A 206 26.53 11.28 7.42
C GLU A 206 25.82 9.94 7.73
N LEU A 207 25.39 9.22 6.70
CA LEU A 207 24.81 7.89 6.86
C LEU A 207 25.80 6.90 7.49
N SER A 208 27.08 6.97 7.10
CA SER A 208 28.13 6.11 7.65
C SER A 208 28.36 6.34 9.14
N LEU A 209 28.20 7.58 9.65
CA LEU A 209 28.26 7.88 11.07
C LEU A 209 27.12 7.22 11.87
N LEU A 210 26.00 6.92 11.20
CA LEU A 210 24.87 6.19 11.76
C LEU A 210 24.97 4.68 11.53
N GLY A 211 26.08 4.19 10.92
CA GLY A 211 26.27 2.79 10.57
C GLY A 211 25.62 2.36 9.26
N ILE A 212 24.91 3.27 8.57
CA ILE A 212 24.17 2.95 7.36
C ILE A 212 25.07 3.12 6.12
N HIS A 213 25.30 2.03 5.42
CA HIS A 213 26.07 2.01 4.17
C HIS A 213 25.16 1.58 3.01
N PRO A 214 24.60 2.52 2.20
CA PRO A 214 23.63 2.17 1.15
C PRO A 214 24.12 1.08 0.18
N GLY A 215 25.43 1.01 -0.11
CA GLY A 215 26.00 -0.04 -0.96
C GLY A 215 25.94 -1.45 -0.35
N ASP A 216 25.91 -1.54 0.96
CA ASP A 216 25.79 -2.82 1.71
C ASP A 216 24.35 -3.14 2.12
N SER A 217 23.45 -2.16 2.08
CA SER A 217 22.05 -2.33 2.46
C SER A 217 21.36 -3.35 1.56
N ARG A 218 20.99 -4.50 2.12
CA ARG A 218 20.35 -5.62 1.42
C ARG A 218 19.23 -6.21 2.24
N ALA A 219 18.17 -6.60 1.55
CA ALA A 219 17.08 -7.34 2.17
C ALA A 219 16.48 -8.36 1.21
N LEU A 220 15.87 -9.39 1.77
CA LEU A 220 15.03 -10.36 1.10
C LEU A 220 13.61 -10.22 1.67
N GLY A 221 12.62 -10.07 0.79
CA GLY A 221 11.25 -9.95 1.23
C GLY A 221 10.29 -10.78 0.37
N GLY A 222 9.06 -10.86 0.83
CA GLY A 222 8.01 -11.55 0.11
C GLY A 222 6.62 -11.23 0.65
N SER A 223 5.61 -11.59 -0.15
CA SER A 223 4.21 -11.45 0.24
C SER A 223 3.38 -12.63 -0.23
N LEU A 224 2.29 -12.89 0.48
CA LEU A 224 1.27 -13.88 0.16
C LEU A 224 -0.10 -13.27 0.37
N ASN A 225 -0.98 -13.40 -0.62
CA ASN A 225 -2.40 -13.07 -0.51
C ASN A 225 -3.22 -14.28 -0.93
N LEU A 226 -4.19 -14.66 -0.13
CA LEU A 226 -5.03 -15.81 -0.32
C LEU A 226 -6.49 -15.42 -0.11
N ASN A 227 -7.36 -15.84 -1.02
CA ASN A 227 -8.81 -15.71 -0.89
C ASN A 227 -9.46 -17.07 -1.13
N TRP A 228 -10.29 -17.49 -0.20
CA TRP A 228 -10.97 -18.76 -0.24
C TRP A 228 -12.48 -18.59 -0.02
N PHE A 229 -13.28 -18.86 -1.04
CA PHE A 229 -14.74 -18.92 -0.95
C PHE A 229 -15.17 -20.25 -0.34
N LEU A 230 -15.35 -20.27 0.98
CA LEU A 230 -15.80 -21.44 1.74
C LEU A 230 -17.22 -21.83 1.34
N SER A 231 -18.07 -20.82 1.07
CA SER A 231 -19.41 -21.00 0.53
C SER A 231 -19.77 -19.82 -0.40
N SER A 232 -21.00 -19.75 -0.89
CA SER A 232 -21.52 -18.60 -1.63
C SER A 232 -21.62 -17.31 -0.80
N THR A 233 -21.65 -17.45 0.53
CA THR A 233 -21.82 -16.32 1.46
C THR A 233 -20.66 -16.13 2.41
N LEU A 234 -19.69 -17.04 2.42
CA LEU A 234 -18.58 -17.03 3.37
C LEU A 234 -17.24 -17.07 2.63
N GLN A 235 -16.40 -16.06 2.88
CA GLN A 235 -15.08 -15.92 2.30
C GLN A 235 -14.04 -15.74 3.40
N LEU A 236 -12.94 -16.47 3.31
CA LEU A 236 -11.74 -16.30 4.12
C LEU A 236 -10.67 -15.58 3.27
N SER A 237 -10.13 -14.49 3.79
CA SER A 237 -8.99 -13.78 3.21
C SER A 237 -7.82 -13.83 4.18
N LEU A 238 -6.64 -14.16 3.68
CA LEU A 238 -5.38 -14.16 4.43
C LEU A 238 -4.34 -13.37 3.66
N ARG A 239 -3.64 -12.49 4.35
CA ARG A 239 -2.51 -11.75 3.79
C ARG A 239 -1.31 -11.90 4.71
N GLY A 240 -0.15 -12.05 4.11
CA GLY A 240 1.12 -12.09 4.81
C GLY A 240 2.19 -11.37 4.02
N SER A 241 3.10 -10.71 4.71
CA SER A 241 4.31 -10.15 4.12
C SER A 241 5.44 -10.22 5.13
N GLY A 242 6.67 -10.24 4.64
CA GLY A 242 7.84 -10.24 5.51
C GLY A 242 9.08 -9.78 4.76
N GLN A 243 10.03 -9.27 5.53
CA GLN A 243 11.33 -8.83 5.06
C GLN A 243 12.39 -9.18 6.09
N VAL A 244 13.53 -9.66 5.62
CA VAL A 244 14.74 -9.88 6.42
C VAL A 244 15.84 -9.02 5.84
N ALA A 245 16.35 -8.10 6.63
CA ALA A 245 17.52 -7.29 6.32
C ALA A 245 18.79 -8.03 6.68
N PHE A 246 19.79 -7.96 5.83
CA PHE A 246 21.12 -8.53 6.09
C PHE A 246 22.10 -7.53 6.69
N ASN A 247 21.78 -6.24 6.52
CA ASN A 247 22.56 -5.09 6.99
C ASN A 247 21.57 -3.98 7.36
N GLU A 248 22.07 -2.90 7.97
CA GLU A 248 21.28 -1.70 8.19
C GLU A 248 20.78 -1.12 6.86
N LEU A 249 19.49 -0.78 6.81
CA LEU A 249 18.83 -0.30 5.61
C LEU A 249 18.65 1.22 5.63
N THR A 250 18.61 1.81 4.45
CA THR A 250 18.08 3.16 4.28
C THR A 250 16.57 3.17 4.55
N SER A 251 16.04 4.29 5.03
CA SER A 251 14.64 4.39 5.47
C SER A 251 13.60 4.03 4.40
N ASP A 252 13.93 4.21 3.13
CA ASP A 252 13.07 3.88 1.99
C ASP A 252 13.04 2.37 1.65
N MET A 253 13.94 1.58 2.25
CA MET A 253 13.96 0.13 2.14
C MET A 253 13.29 -0.56 3.35
N GLY A 254 12.93 0.18 4.40
CA GLY A 254 12.38 -0.35 5.64
C GLY A 254 11.03 -1.06 5.47
N PHE A 255 10.75 -1.98 6.39
CA PHE A 255 9.46 -2.64 6.52
C PHE A 255 8.57 -1.84 7.47
N THR A 256 7.34 -1.55 7.06
CA THR A 256 6.42 -0.68 7.79
C THR A 256 5.16 -1.43 8.21
N LEU A 257 4.67 -1.17 9.41
CA LEU A 257 3.39 -1.64 9.93
C LEU A 257 2.43 -0.48 10.13
N GLY A 258 1.15 -0.71 9.88
CA GLY A 258 0.07 0.24 10.02
C GLY A 258 -1.15 -0.12 9.18
N SER A 259 -2.16 0.74 9.14
CA SER A 259 -3.36 0.48 8.33
C SER A 259 -3.08 0.48 6.83
N ASP A 260 -2.07 1.20 6.36
CA ASP A 260 -1.63 1.22 4.96
C ASP A 260 -1.07 -0.14 4.51
N THR A 261 -0.52 -0.91 5.43
CA THR A 261 -0.02 -2.27 5.18
C THR A 261 -1.05 -3.35 5.48
N GLY A 262 -2.19 -2.99 6.09
CA GLY A 262 -3.32 -3.88 6.30
C GLY A 262 -3.68 -4.20 7.76
N LEU A 263 -2.94 -3.66 8.74
CA LEU A 263 -3.29 -3.74 10.16
C LEU A 263 -4.36 -2.70 10.50
N LYS A 264 -5.61 -3.07 10.36
CA LYS A 264 -6.75 -2.20 10.66
C LYS A 264 -6.76 -1.78 12.13
N GLY A 265 -7.18 -0.55 12.39
CA GLY A 265 -7.26 -0.01 13.76
C GLY A 265 -5.97 0.62 14.24
N LEU A 266 -4.98 0.74 13.39
CA LEU A 266 -3.77 1.52 13.59
C LEU A 266 -3.77 2.74 12.67
N PRO A 267 -2.97 3.76 12.97
CA PRO A 267 -2.65 4.83 12.02
C PRO A 267 -2.07 4.28 10.71
N GLY A 268 -2.11 5.05 9.64
CA GLY A 268 -1.62 4.67 8.32
C GLY A 268 -0.23 4.06 8.34
N THR A 269 0.71 4.78 8.96
CA THR A 269 2.06 4.32 9.32
C THR A 269 2.20 4.37 10.82
N TYR A 270 2.41 3.22 11.46
CA TYR A 270 2.57 3.10 12.92
C TYR A 270 4.04 2.99 13.30
N VAL A 271 4.73 1.99 12.82
CA VAL A 271 6.12 1.68 13.13
C VAL A 271 6.86 1.12 11.93
N SER A 272 8.17 1.35 11.85
CA SER A 272 9.03 0.85 10.77
C SER A 272 10.31 0.26 11.33
N GLY A 273 10.85 -0.76 10.66
CA GLY A 273 12.14 -1.37 10.95
C GLY A 273 12.83 -1.89 9.70
N ASP A 274 14.04 -2.39 9.85
CA ASP A 274 14.79 -2.94 8.72
C ASP A 274 14.26 -4.33 8.33
N SER A 275 13.97 -5.15 9.32
CA SER A 275 13.29 -6.45 9.17
C SER A 275 11.88 -6.38 9.73
N GLY A 276 10.99 -7.23 9.25
CA GLY A 276 9.66 -7.31 9.81
C GLY A 276 8.79 -8.38 9.18
N TYR A 277 7.66 -8.63 9.81
CA TYR A 277 6.61 -9.51 9.32
C TYR A 277 5.24 -8.93 9.63
N LEU A 278 4.29 -9.31 8.82
CA LEU A 278 2.88 -8.95 8.95
C LEU A 278 2.02 -10.13 8.51
N TRP A 279 0.98 -10.43 9.24
CA TRP A 279 -0.11 -11.26 8.76
C TRP A 279 -1.46 -10.68 9.17
N THR A 280 -2.46 -10.87 8.32
CA THR A 280 -3.84 -10.51 8.61
C THR A 280 -4.77 -11.57 8.09
N THR A 281 -5.85 -11.83 8.80
CA THR A 281 -6.90 -12.73 8.38
C THR A 281 -8.28 -12.06 8.59
N GLU A 282 -9.18 -12.28 7.65
CA GLU A 282 -10.53 -11.75 7.70
C GLU A 282 -11.51 -12.81 7.19
N LEU A 283 -12.57 -13.07 7.94
CA LEU A 283 -13.66 -13.95 7.55
C LEU A 283 -14.89 -13.10 7.23
N THR A 284 -15.21 -12.95 5.95
CA THR A 284 -16.37 -12.16 5.51
C THR A 284 -17.59 -13.04 5.34
N TRP A 285 -18.65 -12.76 6.10
CA TRP A 285 -19.94 -13.42 6.00
C TRP A 285 -21.01 -12.46 5.48
N THR A 286 -21.56 -12.77 4.28
CA THR A 286 -22.71 -12.07 3.71
C THR A 286 -23.97 -12.69 4.25
N PHE A 287 -24.53 -12.11 5.32
CA PHE A 287 -25.69 -12.67 6.01
C PHE A 287 -27.02 -12.20 5.41
N TRP A 288 -26.99 -11.12 4.62
CA TRP A 288 -28.16 -10.63 3.90
C TRP A 288 -27.77 -10.02 2.58
N THR A 289 -28.55 -10.29 1.53
CA THR A 289 -28.33 -9.71 0.20
C THR A 289 -29.63 -9.62 -0.57
N ASN A 290 -29.75 -8.60 -1.39
CA ASN A 290 -30.79 -8.46 -2.40
C ASN A 290 -30.16 -7.91 -3.70
N ARG A 291 -31.01 -7.58 -4.72
CA ARG A 291 -30.50 -7.11 -6.03
C ARG A 291 -29.66 -5.82 -5.96
N LYS A 292 -29.82 -4.99 -4.94
CA LYS A 292 -29.19 -3.67 -4.83
C LYS A 292 -28.26 -3.52 -3.64
N MET A 293 -28.37 -4.36 -2.64
CA MET A 293 -27.67 -4.19 -1.36
C MET A 293 -27.19 -5.52 -0.81
N ALA A 294 -26.08 -5.49 -0.05
CA ALA A 294 -25.64 -6.60 0.78
C ALA A 294 -25.17 -6.10 2.13
N LEU A 295 -25.41 -6.89 3.17
CA LEU A 295 -24.87 -6.70 4.51
C LEU A 295 -23.90 -7.82 4.83
N GLN A 296 -22.74 -7.43 5.32
CA GLN A 296 -21.66 -8.36 5.64
C GLN A 296 -21.16 -8.11 7.04
N LEU A 297 -20.81 -9.19 7.73
CA LEU A 297 -20.09 -9.19 8.98
C LEU A 297 -18.69 -9.74 8.73
N ALA A 298 -17.65 -9.05 9.20
CA ALA A 298 -16.29 -9.43 8.93
C ALA A 298 -15.41 -9.34 10.18
N PRO A 299 -15.36 -10.39 11.02
CA PRO A 299 -14.33 -10.51 12.04
C PRO A 299 -12.95 -10.59 11.38
N PHE A 300 -11.97 -9.93 11.99
CA PHE A 300 -10.60 -9.95 11.53
C PHE A 300 -9.61 -10.00 12.69
N LEU A 301 -8.42 -10.46 12.39
CA LEU A 301 -7.26 -10.49 13.27
C LEU A 301 -6.00 -10.26 12.45
N GLY A 302 -5.05 -9.52 13.00
CA GLY A 302 -3.76 -9.31 12.39
C GLY A 302 -2.70 -9.01 13.43
N ALA A 303 -1.46 -9.34 13.11
CA ALA A 303 -0.30 -9.00 13.91
C ALA A 303 0.93 -8.83 13.02
N GLY A 304 1.88 -8.08 13.52
CA GLY A 304 3.15 -7.86 12.87
C GLY A 304 4.23 -7.47 13.87
N GLY A 305 5.47 -7.58 13.44
CA GLY A 305 6.62 -7.12 14.21
C GLY A 305 7.66 -6.53 13.28
N VAL A 306 8.42 -5.59 13.81
CA VAL A 306 9.58 -4.97 13.14
C VAL A 306 10.80 -5.04 14.04
N SER A 307 11.97 -5.06 13.45
CA SER A 307 13.24 -4.95 14.16
C SER A 307 14.28 -4.25 13.32
N SER A 308 15.17 -3.52 13.97
CA SER A 308 16.37 -2.93 13.39
C SER A 308 17.53 -3.17 14.34
N GLN A 309 18.66 -3.60 13.78
CA GLN A 309 19.93 -3.68 14.51
C GLN A 309 20.75 -2.48 14.07
N ARG A 310 20.97 -1.52 14.96
CA ARG A 310 21.68 -0.27 14.63
C ARG A 310 22.83 -0.05 15.58
N SER A 311 23.86 0.62 15.08
CA SER A 311 25.04 1.00 15.89
C SER A 311 24.69 1.80 17.14
N LEU A 312 23.55 2.50 17.14
CA LEU A 312 23.04 3.28 18.29
C LEU A 312 22.13 2.49 19.24
N GLY A 313 21.85 1.23 18.96
CA GLY A 313 21.01 0.34 19.77
C GLY A 313 19.99 -0.41 18.93
N ASP A 314 19.71 -1.64 19.37
CA ASP A 314 18.70 -2.48 18.74
C ASP A 314 17.30 -1.97 19.07
N PHE A 315 16.42 -2.04 18.07
CA PHE A 315 15.01 -1.72 18.20
C PHE A 315 14.18 -2.92 17.77
N SER A 316 13.16 -3.25 18.53
CA SER A 316 12.13 -4.22 18.11
C SER A 316 10.79 -3.82 18.69
N ASP A 317 9.74 -3.96 17.89
CA ASP A 317 8.37 -3.70 18.29
C ASP A 317 7.43 -4.71 17.66
N THR A 318 6.37 -5.07 18.38
CA THR A 318 5.31 -5.98 17.91
C THR A 318 3.97 -5.30 18.14
N VAL A 319 3.06 -5.49 17.20
CA VAL A 319 1.73 -4.91 17.27
C VAL A 319 0.70 -5.83 16.67
N GLY A 320 -0.49 -5.82 17.22
CA GLY A 320 -1.61 -6.54 16.67
C GLY A 320 -2.91 -5.75 16.75
N SER A 321 -3.89 -6.22 16.03
CA SER A 321 -5.24 -5.68 16.08
C SER A 321 -6.25 -6.77 15.73
N GLY A 322 -7.41 -6.68 16.36
CA GLY A 322 -8.54 -7.55 16.06
C GLY A 322 -9.85 -6.81 16.22
N GLY A 323 -10.89 -7.31 15.59
CA GLY A 323 -12.16 -6.64 15.66
C GLY A 323 -13.23 -7.24 14.77
N LEU A 324 -14.32 -6.50 14.70
CA LEU A 324 -15.51 -6.87 13.95
C LEU A 324 -15.95 -5.68 13.08
N LEU A 325 -16.13 -5.93 11.79
CA LEU A 325 -16.59 -4.93 10.84
C LEU A 325 -18.00 -5.30 10.36
N LEU A 326 -18.88 -4.31 10.31
CA LEU A 326 -20.16 -4.36 9.62
C LEU A 326 -20.02 -3.57 8.32
N ARG A 327 -20.30 -4.21 7.18
CA ARG A 327 -20.26 -3.60 5.86
C ARG A 327 -21.64 -3.53 5.25
N TRP A 328 -21.98 -2.36 4.74
CA TRP A 328 -23.14 -2.13 3.92
C TRP A 328 -22.72 -1.78 2.51
N LEU A 329 -23.01 -2.65 1.56
CA LEU A 329 -22.77 -2.46 0.13
C LEU A 329 -24.09 -2.05 -0.52
N ALA A 330 -24.13 -0.88 -1.18
CA ALA A 330 -25.36 -0.38 -1.81
C ALA A 330 -25.11 0.03 -3.28
N ASN A 331 -26.05 -0.35 -4.14
CA ASN A 331 -26.10 0.02 -5.56
C ASN A 331 -24.79 -0.22 -6.35
N ARG A 332 -23.94 -1.15 -5.92
CA ARG A 332 -22.59 -1.44 -6.46
C ARG A 332 -21.57 -0.28 -6.31
N ASN A 333 -22.02 0.91 -5.96
CA ASN A 333 -21.19 2.10 -5.89
C ASN A 333 -20.78 2.46 -4.46
N TRP A 334 -21.64 2.24 -3.49
CA TRP A 334 -21.42 2.64 -2.11
C TRP A 334 -20.96 1.48 -1.25
N ASN A 335 -19.94 1.71 -0.44
CA ASN A 335 -19.48 0.82 0.62
C ASN A 335 -19.34 1.65 1.90
N VAL A 336 -20.12 1.31 2.92
CA VAL A 336 -20.00 1.88 4.26
C VAL A 336 -19.51 0.77 5.18
N GLU A 337 -18.43 1.04 5.91
CA GLU A 337 -17.84 0.12 6.87
C GLU A 337 -17.81 0.77 8.24
N LEU A 338 -18.37 0.11 9.23
CA LEU A 338 -18.32 0.47 10.64
C LEU A 338 -17.66 -0.66 11.40
N GLY A 339 -16.71 -0.36 12.27
CA GLY A 339 -15.95 -1.37 12.98
C GLY A 339 -15.77 -1.06 14.44
N TRP A 340 -15.74 -2.14 15.25
CA TRP A 340 -15.17 -2.12 16.57
C TRP A 340 -13.83 -2.82 16.53
N ILE A 341 -12.75 -2.08 16.77
CA ILE A 341 -11.39 -2.56 16.65
C ILE A 341 -10.65 -2.37 17.97
N SER A 342 -9.93 -3.40 18.39
CA SER A 342 -9.07 -3.35 19.57
C SER A 342 -7.64 -3.64 19.12
N PRO A 343 -6.76 -2.65 19.12
CA PRO A 343 -5.34 -2.89 19.02
C PRO A 343 -4.81 -3.50 20.32
N PHE A 344 -3.74 -4.26 20.23
CA PHE A 344 -3.04 -4.86 21.36
C PHE A 344 -1.53 -4.80 21.13
N ASP A 345 -0.78 -4.77 22.23
CA ASP A 345 0.68 -4.61 22.19
C ASP A 345 1.09 -3.31 21.46
N VAL A 346 0.43 -2.21 21.82
CA VAL A 346 0.62 -0.90 21.19
C VAL A 346 1.12 0.07 22.26
N GLU A 347 2.23 0.74 22.00
CA GLU A 347 2.64 1.86 22.83
C GLU A 347 1.65 3.02 22.67
N GLN A 348 1.28 3.64 23.81
CA GLN A 348 0.37 4.79 23.80
C GLN A 348 1.01 5.95 23.03
N MET A 349 0.36 6.36 21.95
CA MET A 349 0.74 7.55 21.20
C MET A 349 -0.08 8.75 21.67
N PRO A 350 0.54 9.85 22.14
CA PRO A 350 -0.16 11.01 22.70
C PRO A 350 -1.24 11.60 21.78
N TYR A 351 -1.06 11.49 20.46
CA TYR A 351 -1.98 12.06 19.46
C TYR A 351 -3.16 11.16 19.10
N TRP A 352 -3.18 9.93 19.60
CA TRP A 352 -4.19 8.93 19.24
C TRP A 352 -5.30 8.81 20.28
N GLU A 353 -5.05 9.25 21.51
CA GLU A 353 -6.03 9.14 22.59
C GLU A 353 -7.34 9.87 22.28
N ASP A 354 -7.26 10.99 21.56
CA ASP A 354 -8.43 11.81 21.20
C ASP A 354 -9.15 11.32 19.92
N TRP A 355 -8.60 10.34 19.22
CA TRP A 355 -9.21 9.83 18.00
C TRP A 355 -10.36 8.86 18.29
N LEU A 356 -11.39 8.85 17.41
CA LEU A 356 -12.41 7.80 17.43
C LEU A 356 -11.78 6.40 17.27
N LEU A 357 -10.74 6.30 16.44
CA LEU A 357 -9.99 5.07 16.27
C LEU A 357 -9.30 4.63 17.57
N GLY A 358 -8.77 5.55 18.37
CA GLY A 358 -8.21 5.28 19.69
C GLY A 358 -9.24 4.71 20.66
N SER A 359 -10.50 5.13 20.55
CA SER A 359 -11.63 4.54 21.30
C SER A 359 -12.16 3.23 20.69
N GLY A 360 -11.52 2.71 19.64
CA GLY A 360 -11.89 1.46 18.98
C GLY A 360 -12.93 1.60 17.87
N VAL A 361 -13.36 2.82 17.52
CA VAL A 361 -14.39 3.03 16.50
C VAL A 361 -13.71 3.32 15.16
N TYR A 362 -13.92 2.42 14.20
CA TYR A 362 -13.46 2.59 12.83
C TYR A 362 -14.61 2.90 11.90
N THR A 363 -14.41 3.85 10.98
CA THR A 363 -15.40 4.23 9.97
C THR A 363 -14.76 4.38 8.61
N LYS A 364 -15.48 3.91 7.58
CA LYS A 364 -15.11 4.12 6.18
C LYS A 364 -16.36 4.34 5.35
N LEU A 365 -16.35 5.41 4.56
CA LEU A 365 -17.31 5.66 3.50
C LEU A 365 -16.57 5.63 2.17
N GLN A 366 -17.03 4.84 1.21
CA GLN A 366 -16.41 4.72 -0.11
C GLN A 366 -17.47 4.79 -1.20
N TYR A 367 -17.19 5.55 -2.24
CA TYR A 367 -17.97 5.64 -3.47
C TYR A 367 -17.12 5.21 -4.67
N ARG A 368 -17.65 4.30 -5.49
CA ARG A 368 -17.03 3.83 -6.75
C ARG A 368 -17.78 4.38 -7.96
N PHE A 369 -17.05 4.78 -8.97
CA PHE A 369 -17.60 5.31 -10.23
C PHE A 369 -16.98 4.65 -11.48
#